data_f38e674c2c726007e5cf87acc19320ca
#
_entry.id   f38e674c2c726007e5cf87acc19320ca
#
_cell.length_a   1.000
_cell.length_b   1.000
_cell.length_c   1.000
_cell.angle_alpha   90.00
_cell.angle_beta   90.00
_cell.angle_gamma   90.00
#
_symmetry.space_group_name_H-M   'P 1'
#
loop_
_entity.id
_entity.type
_entity.pdbx_description
1 polymer ?
#
loop_
_entity_poly.entity_id
_entity_poly.type
_entity_poly.pdbx_seq_one_letter_code
_entity_poly.pdbx_strand_id
1 'polypeptide(L)'
;YPAADSPIVPEENIIIGNTVLYGAISGETYFRGIAGERFAVRNSGAATVVEGVGDHGCEYMTGGCVVVIGSTGRNFAAGMSGGVAYVLDEVGDFEKRCNLAQVELEPVQAEDVSDVALKRDDLSEVMSDMLRGDARRVRVMIERHALYTGSTRARLILENWVKYLPRFIKIMPVDYRRAVREMEATAEEPQPLAVAGE
;
A
#
# COMPACT_ATOMS: atom_id res chain seq x y z
N TYR A 1 -8.57 -0.39 -16.61
CA TYR A 1 -7.54 0.36 -17.34
C TYR A 1 -8.10 0.84 -18.67
N PRO A 2 -7.56 1.94 -19.26
CA PRO A 2 -7.97 2.41 -20.57
C PRO A 2 -7.79 1.35 -21.66
N ALA A 3 -8.61 1.40 -22.73
CA ALA A 3 -8.47 0.52 -23.87
C ALA A 3 -7.08 0.70 -24.53
N ALA A 4 -6.56 -0.37 -25.16
CA ALA A 4 -5.21 -0.37 -25.70
C ALA A 4 -4.98 0.65 -26.84
N ASP A 5 -6.06 1.00 -27.55
CA ASP A 5 -6.11 1.98 -28.64
C ASP A 5 -6.49 3.40 -28.17
N SER A 6 -6.65 3.58 -26.85
CA SER A 6 -6.97 4.90 -26.28
C SER A 6 -5.78 5.85 -26.42
N PRO A 7 -5.99 7.10 -26.86
CA PRO A 7 -4.94 8.11 -26.90
C PRO A 7 -4.60 8.71 -25.53
N ILE A 8 -5.30 8.27 -24.47
CA ILE A 8 -5.12 8.77 -23.12
C ILE A 8 -3.82 8.24 -22.53
N VAL A 9 -3.01 9.12 -21.95
CA VAL A 9 -1.89 8.77 -21.07
C VAL A 9 -2.44 8.53 -19.67
N PRO A 10 -2.52 7.26 -19.19
CA PRO A 10 -3.27 6.94 -17.97
C PRO A 10 -2.76 7.66 -16.72
N GLU A 11 -1.45 7.76 -16.55
CA GLU A 11 -0.80 8.40 -15.42
C GLU A 11 -0.99 9.92 -15.34
N GLU A 12 -1.51 10.55 -16.41
CA GLU A 12 -1.80 11.98 -16.49
C GLU A 12 -3.30 12.29 -16.42
N ASN A 13 -4.15 11.25 -16.40
CA ASN A 13 -5.58 11.41 -16.50
C ASN A 13 -6.35 10.69 -15.41
N ILE A 14 -7.43 11.31 -14.96
CA ILE A 14 -8.39 10.66 -14.07
C ILE A 14 -9.20 9.67 -14.90
N ILE A 15 -9.00 8.37 -14.67
CA ILE A 15 -9.67 7.27 -15.38
C ILE A 15 -10.77 6.61 -14.55
N ILE A 16 -10.78 6.83 -13.25
CA ILE A 16 -11.82 6.35 -12.33
C ILE A 16 -12.32 7.51 -11.48
N GLY A 17 -13.60 7.46 -11.14
CA GLY A 17 -14.27 8.53 -10.40
C GLY A 17 -13.85 8.64 -8.95
N ASN A 18 -14.65 9.41 -8.20
CA ASN A 18 -14.47 9.61 -6.76
C ASN A 18 -14.95 8.40 -5.96
N THR A 19 -14.46 8.27 -4.73
CA THR A 19 -14.99 7.35 -3.71
C THR A 19 -14.81 5.86 -4.05
N VAL A 20 -13.83 5.52 -4.87
CA VAL A 20 -13.51 4.14 -5.23
C VAL A 20 -12.92 3.40 -4.02
N LEU A 21 -13.33 2.13 -3.81
CA LEU A 21 -12.99 1.29 -2.65
C LEU A 21 -13.49 1.80 -1.30
N TYR A 22 -14.54 2.60 -1.28
CA TYR A 22 -15.16 3.05 -0.04
C TYR A 22 -15.67 1.84 0.78
N GLY A 23 -15.12 1.67 1.98
CA GLY A 23 -15.51 0.58 2.88
C GLY A 23 -15.20 -0.83 2.35
N ALA A 24 -14.27 -0.98 1.41
CA ALA A 24 -13.88 -2.29 0.88
C ALA A 24 -13.30 -3.17 1.98
N ILE A 25 -13.81 -4.41 2.10
CA ILE A 25 -13.47 -5.32 3.20
C ILE A 25 -12.43 -6.38 2.82
N SER A 26 -12.24 -6.65 1.53
CA SER A 26 -11.30 -7.66 1.03
C SER A 26 -11.12 -7.56 -0.48
N GLY A 27 -10.24 -8.38 -1.02
CA GLY A 27 -9.98 -8.46 -2.45
C GLY A 27 -8.79 -7.60 -2.89
N GLU A 28 -8.48 -7.68 -4.18
CA GLU A 28 -7.40 -6.93 -4.78
C GLU A 28 -7.87 -6.18 -6.03
N THR A 29 -7.34 -4.98 -6.23
CA THR A 29 -7.70 -4.13 -7.36
C THR A 29 -6.50 -3.37 -7.91
N TYR A 30 -6.49 -3.14 -9.22
CA TYR A 30 -5.38 -2.52 -9.91
C TYR A 30 -5.89 -1.49 -10.92
N PHE A 31 -5.53 -0.22 -10.73
CA PHE A 31 -6.02 0.90 -11.51
C PHE A 31 -4.88 1.58 -12.26
N ARG A 32 -4.81 1.35 -13.58
CA ARG A 32 -3.87 2.05 -14.44
C ARG A 32 -4.43 3.42 -14.79
N GLY A 33 -3.90 4.44 -14.12
CA GLY A 33 -4.30 5.83 -14.21
C GLY A 33 -4.69 6.42 -12.87
N ILE A 34 -5.13 7.68 -12.86
CA ILE A 34 -5.43 8.44 -11.65
C ILE A 34 -6.87 8.16 -11.20
N ALA A 35 -7.05 7.97 -9.89
CA ALA A 35 -8.35 8.00 -9.24
C ALA A 35 -8.73 9.43 -8.84
N GLY A 36 -10.03 9.71 -8.80
CA GLY A 36 -10.56 10.95 -8.25
C GLY A 36 -10.34 11.07 -6.74
N GLU A 37 -11.12 11.93 -6.11
CA GLU A 37 -11.04 12.16 -4.66
C GLU A 37 -11.56 10.96 -3.85
N ARG A 38 -11.11 10.88 -2.58
CA ARG A 38 -11.60 9.92 -1.59
C ARG A 38 -11.39 8.45 -1.99
N PHE A 39 -10.26 8.17 -2.62
CA PHE A 39 -9.85 6.80 -2.92
C PHE A 39 -9.55 6.03 -1.65
N ALA A 40 -10.06 4.79 -1.54
CA ALA A 40 -9.87 3.87 -0.40
C ALA A 40 -10.32 4.43 0.96
N VAL A 41 -11.27 5.37 0.98
CA VAL A 41 -11.87 5.87 2.23
C VAL A 41 -12.54 4.72 2.96
N ARG A 42 -12.23 4.57 4.26
CA ARG A 42 -12.73 3.46 5.09
C ARG A 42 -12.43 2.06 4.54
N ASN A 43 -11.41 1.92 3.67
CA ASN A 43 -10.93 0.59 3.31
C ASN A 43 -10.54 -0.18 4.58
N SER A 44 -11.02 -1.40 4.74
CA SER A 44 -10.80 -2.22 5.93
C SER A 44 -10.07 -3.54 5.64
N GLY A 45 -9.76 -3.86 4.36
CA GLY A 45 -9.07 -5.12 4.07
C GLY A 45 -8.67 -5.32 2.60
N ALA A 46 -9.08 -4.46 1.68
CA ALA A 46 -8.67 -4.60 0.29
C ALA A 46 -7.23 -4.16 0.04
N ALA A 47 -6.56 -4.87 -0.89
CA ALA A 47 -5.25 -4.51 -1.41
C ALA A 47 -5.38 -3.83 -2.78
N THR A 48 -4.66 -2.73 -3.01
CA THR A 48 -4.82 -1.97 -4.25
C THR A 48 -3.55 -1.26 -4.70
N VAL A 49 -3.38 -1.14 -6.03
CA VAL A 49 -2.38 -0.27 -6.66
C VAL A 49 -3.07 0.71 -7.59
N VAL A 50 -2.67 1.96 -7.54
CA VAL A 50 -3.20 3.04 -8.37
C VAL A 50 -2.08 4.00 -8.79
N GLU A 51 -2.20 4.60 -9.98
CA GLU A 51 -1.15 5.47 -10.54
C GLU A 51 -1.28 6.95 -10.14
N GLY A 52 -2.20 7.25 -9.25
CA GLY A 52 -2.39 8.56 -8.63
C GLY A 52 -3.77 8.66 -7.98
N VAL A 53 -3.92 9.59 -7.04
CA VAL A 53 -5.18 9.83 -6.32
C VAL A 53 -5.41 11.33 -6.12
N GLY A 54 -6.67 11.73 -6.09
CA GLY A 54 -7.07 13.08 -5.70
C GLY A 54 -6.97 13.32 -4.19
N ASP A 55 -7.66 14.35 -3.71
CA ASP A 55 -7.69 14.72 -2.29
C ASP A 55 -8.34 13.62 -1.43
N HIS A 56 -7.96 13.54 -0.16
CA HIS A 56 -8.54 12.64 0.84
C HIS A 56 -8.34 11.13 0.58
N GLY A 57 -7.25 10.73 -0.09
CA GLY A 57 -6.91 9.32 -0.24
C GLY A 57 -6.66 8.65 1.10
N CYS A 58 -7.14 7.39 1.30
CA CYS A 58 -7.01 6.60 2.53
C CYS A 58 -7.61 7.24 3.79
N GLU A 59 -8.53 8.21 3.65
CA GLU A 59 -9.18 8.86 4.78
C GLU A 59 -10.01 7.83 5.58
N TYR A 60 -9.85 7.81 6.91
CA TYR A 60 -10.48 6.84 7.81
C TYR A 60 -10.26 5.36 7.45
N MET A 61 -9.19 5.03 6.72
CA MET A 61 -8.83 3.65 6.44
C MET A 61 -8.56 2.89 7.74
N THR A 62 -9.07 1.66 7.85
CA THR A 62 -8.97 0.84 9.05
C THR A 62 -8.23 -0.48 8.83
N GLY A 63 -7.89 -0.84 7.60
CA GLY A 63 -7.18 -2.06 7.25
C GLY A 63 -6.84 -2.13 5.77
N GLY A 64 -6.20 -3.23 5.35
CA GLY A 64 -5.78 -3.43 3.97
C GLY A 64 -4.46 -2.74 3.61
N CYS A 65 -4.17 -2.69 2.31
CA CYS A 65 -2.92 -2.14 1.80
C CYS A 65 -3.15 -1.32 0.53
N VAL A 66 -2.63 -0.10 0.49
CA VAL A 66 -2.75 0.81 -0.66
C VAL A 66 -1.37 1.19 -1.16
N VAL A 67 -1.11 1.01 -2.46
CA VAL A 67 0.13 1.48 -3.11
C VAL A 67 -0.23 2.53 -4.15
N VAL A 68 0.28 3.74 -3.99
CA VAL A 68 0.14 4.84 -4.95
C VAL A 68 1.49 5.06 -5.64
N ILE A 69 1.55 4.78 -6.93
CA ILE A 69 2.79 4.90 -7.71
C ILE A 69 2.88 6.22 -8.50
N GLY A 70 2.08 7.21 -8.13
CA GLY A 70 2.06 8.53 -8.74
C GLY A 70 1.66 9.62 -7.75
N SER A 71 1.10 10.71 -8.25
CA SER A 71 0.76 11.87 -7.44
C SER A 71 -0.39 11.61 -6.46
N THR A 72 -0.37 12.32 -5.34
CA THR A 72 -1.49 12.37 -4.38
C THR A 72 -2.03 13.79 -4.28
N GLY A 73 -3.31 13.91 -3.98
CA GLY A 73 -3.91 15.17 -3.54
C GLY A 73 -3.60 15.48 -2.07
N ARG A 74 -4.32 16.44 -1.51
CA ARG A 74 -4.17 16.92 -0.12
C ARG A 74 -4.87 16.01 0.87
N ASN A 75 -4.49 16.17 2.13
CA ASN A 75 -5.15 15.54 3.29
C ASN A 75 -5.17 14.00 3.22
N PHE A 76 -4.13 13.42 2.62
CA PHE A 76 -3.97 11.97 2.53
C PHE A 76 -3.88 11.36 3.93
N ALA A 77 -4.46 10.18 4.13
CA ALA A 77 -4.48 9.41 5.39
C ALA A 77 -5.14 10.14 6.59
N ALA A 78 -5.97 11.16 6.38
CA ALA A 78 -6.68 11.83 7.48
C ALA A 78 -7.56 10.84 8.25
N GLY A 79 -7.37 10.75 9.57
CA GLY A 79 -8.12 9.82 10.41
C GLY A 79 -7.86 8.33 10.15
N MET A 80 -6.81 7.98 9.41
CA MET A 80 -6.41 6.59 9.19
C MET A 80 -6.03 5.93 10.52
N SER A 81 -6.65 4.81 10.84
CA SER A 81 -6.48 4.11 12.11
C SER A 81 -5.99 2.67 11.96
N GLY A 82 -5.88 2.14 10.76
CA GLY A 82 -5.38 0.78 10.52
C GLY A 82 -4.98 0.54 9.06
N GLY A 83 -4.30 -0.59 8.82
CA GLY A 83 -3.71 -0.92 7.54
C GLY A 83 -2.42 -0.16 7.25
N VAL A 84 -1.94 -0.27 6.02
CA VAL A 84 -0.71 0.37 5.56
C VAL A 84 -0.91 1.00 4.18
N ALA A 85 -0.33 2.18 3.96
CA ALA A 85 -0.24 2.75 2.62
C ALA A 85 1.21 3.02 2.24
N TYR A 86 1.50 2.97 0.94
CA TYR A 86 2.79 3.32 0.36
C TYR A 86 2.58 4.32 -0.75
N VAL A 87 3.35 5.39 -0.73
CA VAL A 87 3.29 6.43 -1.75
C VAL A 87 4.67 6.63 -2.35
N LEU A 88 4.77 6.62 -3.66
CA LEU A 88 5.99 6.98 -4.38
C LEU A 88 6.14 8.50 -4.39
N ASP A 89 7.02 9.02 -3.56
CA ASP A 89 7.33 10.45 -3.47
C ASP A 89 8.51 10.82 -4.38
N GLU A 90 8.22 11.06 -5.65
CA GLU A 90 9.26 11.41 -6.63
C GLU A 90 9.81 12.82 -6.44
N VAL A 91 9.01 13.73 -5.87
CA VAL A 91 9.33 15.16 -5.73
C VAL A 91 9.86 15.50 -4.33
N GLY A 92 9.59 14.67 -3.33
CA GLY A 92 10.01 14.91 -1.94
C GLY A 92 9.10 15.90 -1.20
N ASP A 93 7.82 15.97 -1.56
CA ASP A 93 6.86 16.90 -0.95
C ASP A 93 5.59 16.23 -0.41
N PHE A 94 5.55 14.90 -0.37
CA PHE A 94 4.38 14.13 0.07
C PHE A 94 3.98 14.45 1.52
N GLU A 95 4.95 14.71 2.41
CA GLU A 95 4.69 15.07 3.81
C GLU A 95 3.72 16.26 3.93
N LYS A 96 3.82 17.25 3.02
CA LYS A 96 2.96 18.43 3.00
C LYS A 96 1.51 18.12 2.59
N ARG A 97 1.30 16.97 1.97
CA ARG A 97 -0.01 16.50 1.47
C ARG A 97 -0.63 15.45 2.39
N CYS A 98 0.15 14.87 3.30
CA CYS A 98 -0.30 13.88 4.27
C CYS A 98 -0.82 14.54 5.55
N ASN A 99 -1.89 13.98 6.11
CA ASN A 99 -2.36 14.39 7.43
C ASN A 99 -1.65 13.56 8.51
N LEU A 100 -0.70 14.16 9.20
CA LEU A 100 0.18 13.49 10.16
C LEU A 100 -0.41 13.33 11.57
N ALA A 101 -1.68 13.68 11.78
CA ALA A 101 -2.25 13.68 13.13
C ALA A 101 -2.23 12.30 13.81
N GLN A 102 -2.33 11.21 13.03
CA GLN A 102 -2.43 9.84 13.55
C GLN A 102 -1.48 8.85 12.88
N VAL A 103 -0.68 9.28 11.91
CA VAL A 103 0.21 8.41 11.14
C VAL A 103 1.66 8.85 11.23
N GLU A 104 2.57 7.90 11.07
CA GLU A 104 3.99 8.11 10.88
C GLU A 104 4.38 7.84 9.43
N LEU A 105 5.38 8.58 8.95
CA LEU A 105 5.99 8.40 7.64
C LEU A 105 7.36 7.79 7.79
N GLU A 106 7.64 6.73 7.05
CA GLU A 106 8.93 6.05 7.03
C GLU A 106 9.36 5.75 5.60
N PRO A 107 10.63 5.98 5.23
CA PRO A 107 11.13 5.50 3.96
C PRO A 107 11.14 3.97 3.94
N VAL A 108 10.75 3.37 2.82
CA VAL A 108 10.84 1.92 2.65
C VAL A 108 12.31 1.54 2.49
N GLN A 109 12.81 0.75 3.43
CA GLN A 109 14.19 0.28 3.46
C GLN A 109 14.38 -0.85 2.43
N ALA A 110 15.58 -0.88 1.81
CA ALA A 110 16.00 -2.06 1.06
C ALA A 110 16.26 -3.19 2.07
N GLU A 111 15.46 -4.23 2.01
CA GLU A 111 15.75 -5.48 2.71
C GLU A 111 16.81 -6.22 1.91
N ASP A 112 17.66 -7.03 2.60
CA ASP A 112 18.62 -7.90 1.92
C ASP A 112 17.83 -8.92 1.08
N VAL A 113 17.61 -8.57 -0.18
CA VAL A 113 16.88 -9.39 -1.17
C VAL A 113 17.79 -10.47 -1.76
N SER A 114 18.79 -10.94 -0.99
CA SER A 114 19.77 -11.90 -1.49
C SER A 114 19.20 -13.28 -1.81
N ASP A 115 17.96 -13.61 -1.41
CA ASP A 115 17.41 -14.97 -1.55
C ASP A 115 15.94 -15.08 -1.99
N VAL A 116 15.33 -14.03 -2.49
CA VAL A 116 13.99 -14.19 -3.08
C VAL A 116 14.13 -14.50 -4.57
N ALA A 117 14.55 -15.74 -4.86
CA ALA A 117 14.27 -16.33 -6.15
C ALA A 117 12.76 -16.21 -6.41
N LEU A 118 12.42 -15.53 -7.49
CA LEU A 118 11.14 -15.30 -8.14
C LEU A 118 10.14 -16.48 -8.09
N LYS A 119 9.80 -16.98 -6.89
CA LYS A 119 8.55 -17.67 -6.69
C LYS A 119 7.48 -16.57 -6.80
N ARG A 120 6.46 -16.80 -7.60
CA ARG A 120 5.24 -15.97 -7.58
C ARG A 120 4.73 -15.95 -6.16
N ASP A 121 5.19 -14.97 -5.38
CA ASP A 121 4.78 -14.83 -4.01
C ASP A 121 3.27 -14.63 -3.99
N ASP A 122 2.59 -15.43 -3.19
CA ASP A 122 1.17 -15.23 -2.96
C ASP A 122 1.00 -13.88 -2.25
N LEU A 123 0.04 -13.08 -2.72
CA LEU A 123 -0.27 -11.80 -2.09
C LEU A 123 -0.62 -11.99 -0.60
N SER A 124 -1.27 -13.11 -0.25
CA SER A 124 -1.61 -13.45 1.13
C SER A 124 -0.37 -13.56 2.03
N GLU A 125 0.72 -14.10 1.51
CA GLU A 125 1.98 -14.24 2.24
C GLU A 125 2.59 -12.88 2.58
N VAL A 126 2.71 -11.98 1.59
CA VAL A 126 3.28 -10.64 1.81
C VAL A 126 2.35 -9.70 2.60
N MET A 127 1.07 -10.05 2.71
CA MET A 127 0.09 -9.30 3.49
C MET A 127 -0.06 -9.81 4.94
N SER A 128 0.57 -10.92 5.31
CA SER A 128 0.44 -11.52 6.64
C SER A 128 1.15 -10.73 7.73
N ASP A 129 2.29 -10.11 7.43
CA ASP A 129 3.08 -9.32 8.38
C ASP A 129 3.19 -7.87 7.90
N MET A 130 2.40 -6.98 8.49
CA MET A 130 2.36 -5.56 8.12
C MET A 130 3.52 -4.73 8.72
N LEU A 131 4.31 -5.31 9.63
CA LEU A 131 5.45 -4.63 10.23
C LEU A 131 6.75 -4.83 9.44
N ARG A 132 6.85 -5.94 8.72
CA ARG A 132 8.06 -6.35 7.99
C ARG A 132 7.76 -6.58 6.51
N GLY A 133 8.79 -6.76 5.71
CA GLY A 133 8.64 -7.14 4.29
C GLY A 133 8.08 -6.01 3.40
N ASP A 134 8.27 -4.75 3.77
CA ASP A 134 7.69 -3.62 3.04
C ASP A 134 8.18 -3.56 1.58
N ALA A 135 9.48 -3.72 1.34
CA ALA A 135 10.04 -3.69 0.00
C ALA A 135 9.49 -4.82 -0.87
N ARG A 136 9.42 -6.04 -0.31
CA ARG A 136 8.85 -7.21 -0.98
C ARG A 136 7.36 -7.00 -1.28
N ARG A 137 6.58 -6.53 -0.31
CA ARG A 137 5.13 -6.25 -0.47
C ARG A 137 4.88 -5.24 -1.58
N VAL A 138 5.54 -4.09 -1.56
CA VAL A 138 5.40 -3.06 -2.59
C VAL A 138 5.76 -3.61 -3.95
N ARG A 139 6.86 -4.37 -4.06
CA ARG A 139 7.30 -4.98 -5.32
C ARG A 139 6.28 -5.96 -5.87
N VAL A 140 5.80 -6.91 -5.07
CA VAL A 140 4.80 -7.91 -5.48
C VAL A 140 3.52 -7.22 -5.96
N MET A 141 3.04 -6.21 -5.24
CA MET A 141 1.85 -5.47 -5.63
C MET A 141 2.04 -4.73 -6.96
N ILE A 142 3.20 -4.11 -7.19
CA ILE A 142 3.50 -3.41 -8.45
C ILE A 142 3.69 -4.42 -9.60
N GLU A 143 4.28 -5.59 -9.36
CA GLU A 143 4.38 -6.66 -10.37
C GLU A 143 3.00 -7.16 -10.81
N ARG A 144 2.09 -7.38 -9.86
CA ARG A 144 0.69 -7.74 -10.16
C ARG A 144 -0.02 -6.62 -10.90
N HIS A 145 0.20 -5.36 -10.51
CA HIS A 145 -0.34 -4.21 -11.23
C HIS A 145 0.13 -4.16 -12.69
N ALA A 146 1.43 -4.33 -12.93
CA ALA A 146 1.99 -4.39 -14.29
C ALA A 146 1.41 -5.56 -15.09
N LEU A 147 1.24 -6.73 -14.46
CA LEU A 147 0.70 -7.94 -15.08
C LEU A 147 -0.76 -7.76 -15.51
N TYR A 148 -1.62 -7.26 -14.61
CA TYR A 148 -3.06 -7.19 -14.85
C TYR A 148 -3.50 -5.98 -15.67
N THR A 149 -2.72 -4.89 -15.67
CA THR A 149 -3.11 -3.64 -16.32
C THR A 149 -2.23 -3.27 -17.52
N GLY A 150 -1.09 -3.92 -17.68
CA GLY A 150 -0.10 -3.55 -18.70
C GLY A 150 0.56 -2.18 -18.42
N SER A 151 0.55 -1.70 -17.19
CA SER A 151 1.11 -0.41 -16.79
C SER A 151 2.56 -0.23 -17.24
N THR A 152 2.80 0.80 -18.02
CA THR A 152 4.15 1.24 -18.42
C THR A 152 4.89 1.85 -17.27
N ARG A 153 4.19 2.61 -16.41
CA ARG A 153 4.74 3.21 -15.21
C ARG A 153 5.22 2.15 -14.21
N ALA A 154 4.41 1.13 -13.95
CA ALA A 154 4.81 0.02 -13.08
C ALA A 154 6.05 -0.71 -13.60
N ARG A 155 6.13 -0.98 -14.91
CA ARG A 155 7.32 -1.59 -15.52
C ARG A 155 8.56 -0.72 -15.35
N LEU A 156 8.45 0.59 -15.60
CA LEU A 156 9.55 1.53 -15.41
C LEU A 156 10.09 1.51 -13.98
N ILE A 157 9.20 1.47 -12.99
CA ILE A 157 9.56 1.40 -11.58
C ILE A 157 10.29 0.08 -11.26
N LEU A 158 9.77 -1.05 -11.75
CA LEU A 158 10.36 -2.38 -11.53
C LEU A 158 11.73 -2.53 -12.19
N GLU A 159 11.90 -2.03 -13.41
CA GLU A 159 13.17 -2.04 -14.15
C GLU A 159 14.24 -1.16 -13.48
N ASN A 160 13.82 -0.15 -12.73
CA ASN A 160 14.70 0.78 -12.02
C ASN A 160 14.51 0.69 -10.49
N TRP A 161 14.22 -0.50 -9.97
CA TRP A 161 13.82 -0.74 -8.59
C TRP A 161 14.72 -0.08 -7.55
N VAL A 162 16.04 -0.26 -7.69
CA VAL A 162 17.03 0.32 -6.75
C VAL A 162 16.94 1.85 -6.66
N LYS A 163 16.56 2.51 -7.76
CA LYS A 163 16.38 3.96 -7.80
C LYS A 163 15.06 4.40 -7.17
N TYR A 164 13.99 3.62 -7.36
CA TYR A 164 12.64 4.01 -6.92
C TYR A 164 12.34 3.57 -5.49
N LEU A 165 12.82 2.42 -5.05
CA LEU A 165 12.51 1.88 -3.72
C LEU A 165 12.73 2.89 -2.58
N PRO A 166 13.86 3.61 -2.49
CA PRO A 166 14.09 4.57 -1.39
C PRO A 166 13.16 5.79 -1.42
N ARG A 167 12.40 5.97 -2.50
CA ARG A 167 11.42 7.07 -2.66
C ARG A 167 10.00 6.66 -2.24
N PHE A 168 9.79 5.38 -1.94
CA PHE A 168 8.54 4.96 -1.34
C PHE A 168 8.50 5.35 0.12
N ILE A 169 7.42 6.02 0.49
CA ILE A 169 7.11 6.38 1.87
C ILE A 169 6.01 5.43 2.34
N LYS A 170 6.28 4.75 3.46
CA LYS A 170 5.29 3.97 4.21
C LYS A 170 4.51 4.91 5.11
N ILE A 171 3.20 4.80 5.10
CA ILE A 171 2.27 5.49 5.97
C ILE A 171 1.60 4.44 6.86
N MET A 172 1.81 4.55 8.16
CA MET A 172 1.25 3.60 9.13
C MET A 172 0.72 4.31 10.37
N PRO A 173 -0.51 4.03 10.80
CA PRO A 173 -1.05 4.62 12.02
C PRO A 173 -0.27 4.18 13.26
N VAL A 174 0.02 5.15 14.15
CA VAL A 174 0.82 4.93 15.37
C VAL A 174 0.19 3.87 16.27
N ASP A 175 -1.10 4.00 16.54
CA ASP A 175 -1.82 3.06 17.40
C ASP A 175 -1.96 1.68 16.79
N TYR A 176 -2.14 1.59 15.47
CA TYR A 176 -2.19 0.31 14.77
C TYR A 176 -0.85 -0.44 14.86
N ARG A 177 0.27 0.27 14.63
CA ARG A 177 1.61 -0.30 14.80
C ARG A 177 1.82 -0.85 16.19
N ARG A 178 1.42 -0.10 17.22
CA ARG A 178 1.52 -0.54 18.61
C ARG A 178 0.69 -1.79 18.84
N ALA A 179 -0.57 -1.82 18.41
CA ALA A 179 -1.46 -2.95 18.58
C ALA A 179 -0.93 -4.23 17.91
N VAL A 180 -0.40 -4.13 16.67
CA VAL A 180 0.17 -5.28 15.96
C VAL A 180 1.39 -5.84 16.70
N ARG A 181 2.29 -4.97 17.20
CA ARG A 181 3.46 -5.39 18.00
C ARG A 181 3.05 -6.08 19.30
N GLU A 182 2.05 -5.59 20.00
CA GLU A 182 1.52 -6.20 21.23
C GLU A 182 0.90 -7.59 20.94
N MET A 183 0.20 -7.74 19.83
CA MET A 183 -0.35 -9.03 19.40
C MET A 183 0.74 -10.04 19.04
N GLU A 184 1.80 -9.62 18.35
CA GLU A 184 2.96 -10.49 18.04
C GLU A 184 3.66 -10.95 19.33
N ALA A 185 3.94 -10.04 20.25
CA ALA A 185 4.57 -10.36 21.53
C ALA A 185 3.73 -11.37 22.35
N THR A 186 2.40 -11.22 22.36
CA THR A 186 1.50 -12.14 23.07
C THR A 186 1.43 -13.53 22.40
N ALA A 187 1.58 -13.58 21.07
CA ALA A 187 1.57 -14.85 20.33
C ALA A 187 2.87 -15.66 20.52
N GLU A 188 3.99 -14.99 20.83
CA GLU A 188 5.28 -15.63 21.10
C GLU A 188 5.42 -16.15 22.56
N GLU A 189 4.54 -15.75 23.50
CA GLU A 189 4.56 -16.28 24.85
C GLU A 189 4.07 -17.75 24.83
N PRO A 190 4.90 -18.72 25.31
CA PRO A 190 4.49 -20.13 25.36
C PRO A 190 3.30 -20.27 26.30
N GLN A 191 2.19 -20.80 25.80
CA GLN A 191 1.05 -21.15 26.65
C GLN A 191 1.53 -22.08 27.76
N PRO A 192 1.26 -21.80 29.05
CA PRO A 192 1.59 -22.70 30.13
C PRO A 192 0.88 -24.04 29.88
N LEU A 193 1.66 -25.13 29.80
CA LEU A 193 1.14 -26.48 29.71
C LEU A 193 0.12 -26.67 30.85
N ALA A 194 -1.13 -26.92 30.48
CA ALA A 194 -2.14 -27.31 31.44
C ALA A 194 -1.64 -28.59 32.14
N VAL A 195 -1.23 -28.48 33.39
CA VAL A 195 -0.90 -29.62 34.22
C VAL A 195 -2.22 -30.36 34.42
N ALA A 196 -2.37 -31.50 33.76
CA ALA A 196 -3.46 -32.44 34.03
C ALA A 196 -3.29 -32.90 35.49
N GLY A 197 -4.13 -32.36 36.36
CA GLY A 197 -4.24 -32.83 37.74
C GLY A 197 -4.81 -34.25 37.73
N GLU A 198 -4.13 -35.08 38.48
CA GLU A 198 -4.57 -36.44 38.83
C GLU A 198 -5.91 -36.44 39.60
#